data_0cb754f8805fc60f587d4629ded6227d
#
_entry.id   0cb754f8805fc60f587d4629ded6227d
#
_cell.length_a   1.000
_cell.length_b   1.000
_cell.length_c   1.000
_cell.angle_alpha   90.00
_cell.angle_beta   90.00
_cell.angle_gamma   90.00
#
_symmetry.space_group_name_H-M   'P 1'
#
loop_
_entity.id
_entity.type
_entity.pdbx_description
1 polymer ?
#
loop_
_entity_poly.entity_id
_entity_poly.type
_entity_poly.pdbx_seq_one_letter_code
_entity_poly.pdbx_strand_id
1 'polypeptide(L)'
;LMSKRGMGKVSFCDLQDRDGRIQLYARQDEMDEAVYKKFKKFDIGDIVGVEGEVFRTQRGEMSVRAKNITLLSKALLPLPEKFHGLTDLELRYRQRYVDLIVNPEVKRNFVIRSKFIKHVRDFLDERGYMEVETPVLNTISGGATARPFITHHNTLDIDMYMRIATELPLKRLIVGGLDRVYEIGRIFRNEGMDPKHNPEFTTVELYQAYTDFNGMMDLFEDLLSSAAQKILGTYQVEWQGEQIDLTPGWPRLTMHEAVKQYTGIDFMAISSDEEAVAAAKAIGVELPET
;
A
#
# COMPACT_ATOMS: atom_id res chain seq x y z
N LEU A 1 -2.07 -26.04 -1.08
CA LEU A 1 -1.39 -26.73 0.03
C LEU A 1 -0.15 -25.95 0.46
N MET A 2 -0.02 -25.68 1.76
CA MET A 2 1.12 -24.91 2.31
C MET A 2 2.08 -25.77 3.13
N SER A 3 1.63 -26.90 3.62
CA SER A 3 2.47 -27.88 4.28
C SER A 3 1.88 -29.27 4.12
N LYS A 4 2.73 -30.29 4.28
CA LYS A 4 2.29 -31.69 4.25
C LYS A 4 3.19 -32.54 5.14
N ARG A 5 2.60 -33.25 6.06
CA ARG A 5 3.29 -34.20 6.96
C ARG A 5 2.56 -35.52 6.95
N GLY A 6 3.26 -36.58 6.66
CA GLY A 6 2.70 -37.95 6.65
C GLY A 6 3.22 -38.76 7.83
N MET A 7 2.30 -39.46 8.53
CA MET A 7 2.61 -40.44 9.58
C MET A 7 1.85 -41.74 9.27
N GLY A 8 2.50 -42.65 8.54
CA GLY A 8 1.91 -43.93 8.17
C GLY A 8 0.64 -43.77 7.30
N LYS A 9 -0.51 -44.18 7.84
CA LYS A 9 -1.82 -44.11 7.18
C LYS A 9 -2.52 -42.73 7.31
N VAL A 10 -1.89 -41.79 7.99
CA VAL A 10 -2.46 -40.46 8.27
C VAL A 10 -1.58 -39.38 7.66
N SER A 11 -2.19 -38.36 7.10
CA SER A 11 -1.50 -37.17 6.62
C SER A 11 -2.17 -35.92 7.17
N PHE A 12 -1.35 -34.96 7.61
CA PHE A 12 -1.78 -33.62 7.99
C PHE A 12 -1.24 -32.65 6.96
N CYS A 13 -2.07 -31.71 6.51
CA CYS A 13 -1.71 -30.65 5.60
C CYS A 13 -2.30 -29.32 6.08
N ASP A 14 -1.63 -28.21 5.77
CA ASP A 14 -2.24 -26.89 5.90
C ASP A 14 -2.80 -26.48 4.55
N LEU A 15 -4.07 -26.16 4.50
CA LEU A 15 -4.74 -25.53 3.37
C LEU A 15 -4.88 -24.04 3.68
N GLN A 16 -4.50 -23.21 2.73
CA GLN A 16 -4.65 -21.76 2.82
C GLN A 16 -5.49 -21.26 1.67
N ASP A 17 -6.46 -20.42 1.97
CA ASP A 17 -7.24 -19.68 1.00
C ASP A 17 -7.15 -18.16 1.25
N ARG A 18 -8.10 -17.39 0.72
CA ARG A 18 -8.14 -15.94 0.94
C ARG A 18 -8.47 -15.54 2.37
N ASP A 19 -9.25 -16.37 3.07
CA ASP A 19 -9.82 -16.05 4.38
C ASP A 19 -8.94 -16.53 5.54
N GLY A 20 -8.08 -17.56 5.28
CA GLY A 20 -7.16 -18.03 6.32
C GLY A 20 -6.53 -19.38 6.05
N ARG A 21 -6.11 -20.02 7.12
CA ARG A 21 -5.53 -21.37 7.11
C ARG A 21 -6.38 -22.33 7.92
N ILE A 22 -6.50 -23.55 7.42
CA ILE A 22 -7.12 -24.67 8.13
C ILE A 22 -6.28 -25.93 7.95
N GLN A 23 -6.22 -26.76 9.00
CA GLN A 23 -5.55 -28.05 8.93
C GLN A 23 -6.45 -29.06 8.20
N LEU A 24 -5.89 -29.85 7.33
CA LEU A 24 -6.53 -31.04 6.75
C LEU A 24 -6.00 -32.27 7.48
N TYR A 25 -6.93 -33.13 7.85
CA TYR A 25 -6.69 -34.47 8.37
C TYR A 25 -7.18 -35.48 7.33
N ALA A 26 -6.25 -36.21 6.72
CA ALA A 26 -6.53 -37.21 5.70
C ALA A 26 -6.08 -38.59 6.17
N ARG A 27 -7.02 -39.53 6.25
CA ARG A 27 -6.76 -40.93 6.62
C ARG A 27 -7.01 -41.87 5.45
N GLN A 28 -6.12 -42.82 5.25
CA GLN A 28 -6.21 -43.80 4.17
C GLN A 28 -7.47 -44.69 4.28
N ASP A 29 -7.90 -45.00 5.47
CA ASP A 29 -9.07 -45.88 5.75
C ASP A 29 -10.40 -45.11 5.78
N GLU A 30 -10.38 -43.78 5.71
CA GLU A 30 -11.58 -42.93 5.68
C GLU A 30 -11.81 -42.29 4.28
N MET A 31 -10.94 -42.58 3.32
CA MET A 31 -11.01 -42.06 1.96
C MET A 31 -10.96 -43.21 0.94
N ASP A 32 -11.42 -42.94 -0.28
CA ASP A 32 -11.17 -43.83 -1.41
C ASP A 32 -9.67 -44.05 -1.62
N GLU A 33 -9.25 -45.30 -1.81
CA GLU A 33 -7.85 -45.68 -1.90
C GLU A 33 -7.16 -45.01 -3.07
N ALA A 34 -7.85 -44.86 -4.22
CA ALA A 34 -7.26 -44.19 -5.41
C ALA A 34 -7.09 -42.71 -5.18
N VAL A 35 -8.05 -42.06 -4.46
CA VAL A 35 -7.95 -40.63 -4.09
C VAL A 35 -6.79 -40.42 -3.12
N TYR A 36 -6.66 -41.27 -2.09
CA TYR A 36 -5.55 -41.15 -1.15
C TYR A 36 -4.19 -41.37 -1.80
N LYS A 37 -4.06 -42.35 -2.70
CA LYS A 37 -2.82 -42.58 -3.49
C LYS A 37 -2.46 -41.40 -4.38
N LYS A 38 -3.44 -40.73 -5.01
CA LYS A 38 -3.22 -39.48 -5.76
C LYS A 38 -2.78 -38.35 -4.83
N PHE A 39 -3.48 -38.14 -3.74
CA PHE A 39 -3.16 -37.12 -2.74
C PHE A 39 -1.73 -37.28 -2.19
N LYS A 40 -1.23 -38.49 -2.01
CA LYS A 40 0.16 -38.73 -1.60
C LYS A 40 1.19 -38.12 -2.55
N LYS A 41 0.83 -37.90 -3.82
CA LYS A 41 1.71 -37.31 -4.86
C LYS A 41 1.56 -35.80 -5.02
N PHE A 42 0.66 -35.19 -4.24
CA PHE A 42 0.48 -33.73 -4.29
C PHE A 42 1.64 -33.02 -3.62
N ASP A 43 2.02 -31.88 -4.18
CA ASP A 43 3.14 -31.06 -3.71
C ASP A 43 2.65 -29.82 -2.96
N ILE A 44 3.57 -29.19 -2.24
CA ILE A 44 3.35 -27.85 -1.66
C ILE A 44 3.17 -26.86 -2.81
N GLY A 45 2.16 -26.00 -2.71
CA GLY A 45 1.76 -25.10 -3.79
C GLY A 45 0.62 -25.60 -4.66
N ASP A 46 0.30 -26.93 -4.65
CA ASP A 46 -0.85 -27.45 -5.36
C ASP A 46 -2.14 -26.81 -4.87
N ILE A 47 -3.02 -26.44 -5.80
CA ILE A 47 -4.37 -25.96 -5.49
C ILE A 47 -5.32 -27.16 -5.49
N VAL A 48 -6.04 -27.34 -4.39
CA VAL A 48 -6.89 -28.50 -4.16
C VAL A 48 -8.28 -28.09 -3.71
N GLY A 49 -9.28 -28.87 -4.13
CA GLY A 49 -10.63 -28.86 -3.54
C GLY A 49 -10.71 -29.96 -2.50
N VAL A 50 -11.35 -29.66 -1.36
CA VAL A 50 -11.50 -30.59 -0.26
C VAL A 50 -12.97 -30.68 0.15
N GLU A 51 -13.46 -31.90 0.24
CA GLU A 51 -14.77 -32.23 0.81
C GLU A 51 -14.56 -32.99 2.10
N GLY A 52 -15.22 -32.57 3.18
CA GLY A 52 -15.05 -33.21 4.47
C GLY A 52 -15.83 -32.55 5.60
N GLU A 53 -15.59 -33.01 6.80
CA GLU A 53 -16.27 -32.55 8.01
C GLU A 53 -15.32 -31.71 8.86
N VAL A 54 -15.79 -30.55 9.30
CA VAL A 54 -15.04 -29.69 10.23
C VAL A 54 -15.14 -30.32 11.64
N PHE A 55 -13.99 -30.45 12.29
CA PHE A 55 -13.91 -30.95 13.64
C PHE A 55 -12.78 -30.26 14.42
N ARG A 56 -12.81 -30.45 15.73
CA ARG A 56 -11.72 -29.97 16.60
C ARG A 56 -10.87 -31.14 17.04
N THR A 57 -9.57 -31.05 16.82
CA THR A 57 -8.61 -32.08 17.26
C THR A 57 -8.56 -32.16 18.80
N GLN A 58 -7.98 -33.23 19.35
CA GLN A 58 -7.75 -33.36 20.80
C GLN A 58 -6.86 -32.21 21.36
N ARG A 59 -6.03 -31.59 20.53
CA ARG A 59 -5.22 -30.43 20.89
C ARG A 59 -5.91 -29.09 20.71
N GLY A 60 -7.20 -29.10 20.36
CA GLY A 60 -8.03 -27.92 20.20
C GLY A 60 -7.95 -27.25 18.81
N GLU A 61 -7.19 -27.80 17.86
CA GLU A 61 -7.02 -27.19 16.53
C GLU A 61 -8.23 -27.50 15.62
N MET A 62 -8.75 -26.47 14.95
CA MET A 62 -9.82 -26.63 13.96
C MET A 62 -9.25 -27.28 12.70
N SER A 63 -9.88 -28.36 12.28
CA SER A 63 -9.40 -29.18 11.17
C SER A 63 -10.56 -29.67 10.30
N VAL A 64 -10.26 -30.00 9.04
CA VAL A 64 -11.18 -30.71 8.15
C VAL A 64 -10.77 -32.17 8.05
N ARG A 65 -11.65 -33.08 8.45
CA ARG A 65 -11.53 -34.50 8.17
C ARG A 65 -11.91 -34.71 6.71
N ALA A 66 -10.90 -34.89 5.86
CA ALA A 66 -11.12 -35.00 4.43
C ALA A 66 -11.73 -36.34 4.04
N LYS A 67 -12.85 -36.31 3.32
CA LYS A 67 -13.49 -37.46 2.66
C LYS A 67 -13.02 -37.58 1.20
N ASN A 68 -12.81 -36.40 0.55
CA ASN A 68 -12.30 -36.34 -0.81
C ASN A 68 -11.33 -35.16 -0.95
N ILE A 69 -10.27 -35.34 -1.76
CA ILE A 69 -9.33 -34.28 -2.10
C ILE A 69 -9.06 -34.35 -3.61
N THR A 70 -9.45 -33.29 -4.31
CA THR A 70 -9.31 -33.17 -5.75
C THR A 70 -8.20 -32.18 -6.10
N LEU A 71 -7.29 -32.55 -6.98
CA LEU A 71 -6.31 -31.62 -7.56
C LEU A 71 -7.02 -30.70 -8.55
N LEU A 72 -7.03 -29.42 -8.29
CA LEU A 72 -7.60 -28.39 -9.16
C LEU A 72 -6.54 -27.78 -10.09
N SER A 73 -5.33 -27.54 -9.56
CA SER A 73 -4.21 -27.04 -10.34
C SER A 73 -2.90 -27.53 -9.74
N LYS A 74 -1.97 -27.96 -10.61
CA LYS A 74 -0.66 -28.47 -10.21
C LYS A 74 0.36 -27.35 -10.14
N ALA A 75 1.08 -27.24 -9.03
CA ALA A 75 2.25 -26.40 -8.92
C ALA A 75 3.43 -27.07 -9.67
N LEU A 76 3.96 -26.38 -10.68
CA LEU A 76 5.08 -26.89 -11.49
C LEU A 76 6.44 -26.51 -10.93
N LEU A 77 6.49 -25.47 -10.12
CA LEU A 77 7.69 -24.99 -9.45
C LEU A 77 7.50 -25.06 -7.94
N PRO A 78 8.53 -25.47 -7.17
CA PRO A 78 8.46 -25.46 -5.72
C PRO A 78 8.33 -24.03 -5.18
N LEU A 79 7.57 -23.86 -4.11
CA LEU A 79 7.58 -22.60 -3.34
C LEU A 79 8.90 -22.48 -2.56
N PRO A 80 9.40 -21.25 -2.31
CA PRO A 80 10.54 -21.03 -1.43
C PRO A 80 10.34 -21.70 -0.06
N GLU A 81 11.45 -22.09 0.57
CA GLU A 81 11.41 -22.83 1.84
C GLU A 81 10.62 -22.08 2.91
N LYS A 82 9.77 -22.83 3.65
CA LYS A 82 8.80 -22.32 4.62
C LYS A 82 9.44 -21.51 5.77
N PHE A 83 10.67 -21.79 6.14
CA PHE A 83 11.32 -21.18 7.32
C PHE A 83 12.05 -19.87 7.02
N HIS A 84 12.43 -19.65 5.78
CA HIS A 84 13.16 -18.44 5.38
C HIS A 84 12.36 -17.54 4.44
N GLY A 85 11.24 -18.04 3.90
CA GLY A 85 10.41 -17.32 2.93
C GLY A 85 11.23 -16.85 1.72
N LEU A 86 10.72 -15.85 1.04
CA LEU A 86 11.47 -15.12 0.03
C LEU A 86 12.08 -13.88 0.71
N THR A 87 13.36 -13.98 1.12
CA THR A 87 14.04 -12.93 1.91
C THR A 87 14.76 -11.91 1.04
N ASP A 88 15.23 -12.32 -0.14
CA ASP A 88 15.88 -11.43 -1.10
C ASP A 88 14.91 -10.35 -1.58
N LEU A 89 15.25 -9.10 -1.33
CA LEU A 89 14.37 -7.95 -1.59
C LEU A 89 14.07 -7.77 -3.08
N GLU A 90 15.05 -7.97 -3.94
CA GLU A 90 14.88 -7.84 -5.39
C GLU A 90 13.96 -8.93 -5.94
N LEU A 91 14.16 -10.18 -5.52
CA LEU A 91 13.27 -11.28 -5.88
C LEU A 91 11.84 -11.05 -5.37
N ARG A 92 11.65 -10.49 -4.18
CA ARG A 92 10.33 -10.13 -3.65
C ARG A 92 9.61 -9.11 -4.54
N TYR A 93 10.33 -8.14 -5.08
CA TYR A 93 9.75 -7.18 -6.02
C TYR A 93 9.49 -7.80 -7.40
N ARG A 94 10.41 -8.59 -7.95
CA ARG A 94 10.27 -9.22 -9.26
C ARG A 94 9.22 -10.33 -9.28
N GLN A 95 9.12 -11.09 -8.20
CA GLN A 95 8.18 -12.20 -8.04
C GLN A 95 7.14 -11.91 -6.96
N ARG A 96 6.48 -10.77 -7.06
CA ARG A 96 5.48 -10.30 -6.08
C ARG A 96 4.39 -11.35 -5.82
N TYR A 97 3.99 -12.10 -6.81
CA TYR A 97 3.01 -13.18 -6.67
C TYR A 97 3.51 -14.31 -5.76
N VAL A 98 4.79 -14.64 -5.77
CA VAL A 98 5.39 -15.61 -4.84
C VAL A 98 5.50 -15.01 -3.45
N ASP A 99 5.96 -13.76 -3.33
CA ASP A 99 6.04 -13.01 -2.08
C ASP A 99 4.68 -12.97 -1.35
N LEU A 100 3.59 -12.75 -2.09
CA LEU A 100 2.21 -12.78 -1.55
C LEU A 100 1.78 -14.16 -1.03
N ILE A 101 2.34 -15.24 -1.56
CA ILE A 101 2.04 -16.62 -1.10
C ILE A 101 2.80 -16.93 0.19
N VAL A 102 4.07 -16.55 0.26
CA VAL A 102 4.97 -17.00 1.35
C VAL A 102 5.08 -16.01 2.51
N ASN A 103 4.80 -14.72 2.29
CA ASN A 103 4.88 -13.63 3.27
C ASN A 103 3.49 -13.03 3.52
N PRO A 104 2.72 -13.54 4.50
CA PRO A 104 1.33 -13.09 4.76
C PRO A 104 1.19 -11.60 5.09
N GLU A 105 2.21 -11.00 5.72
CA GLU A 105 2.26 -9.58 6.07
C GLU A 105 2.22 -8.70 4.81
N VAL A 106 2.82 -9.14 3.70
CA VAL A 106 2.78 -8.43 2.42
C VAL A 106 1.34 -8.34 1.89
N LYS A 107 0.59 -9.46 1.94
CA LYS A 107 -0.83 -9.48 1.57
C LYS A 107 -1.63 -8.49 2.42
N ARG A 108 -1.36 -8.43 3.74
CA ARG A 108 -2.01 -7.50 4.66
C ARG A 108 -1.81 -6.04 4.22
N ASN A 109 -0.59 -5.67 3.81
CA ASN A 109 -0.30 -4.31 3.37
C ASN A 109 -1.11 -3.92 2.12
N PHE A 110 -1.26 -4.82 1.15
CA PHE A 110 -2.11 -4.59 -0.03
C PHE A 110 -3.59 -4.44 0.33
N VAL A 111 -4.08 -5.24 1.29
CA VAL A 111 -5.46 -5.12 1.79
C VAL A 111 -5.67 -3.79 2.50
N ILE A 112 -4.73 -3.37 3.37
CA ILE A 112 -4.77 -2.07 4.05
C ILE A 112 -4.77 -0.93 3.03
N ARG A 113 -3.88 -0.97 2.03
CA ARG A 113 -3.84 0.02 0.96
C ARG A 113 -5.18 0.14 0.23
N SER A 114 -5.79 -0.99 -0.12
CA SER A 114 -7.10 -1.00 -0.79
C SER A 114 -8.19 -0.38 0.08
N LYS A 115 -8.21 -0.73 1.37
CA LYS A 115 -9.16 -0.15 2.34
C LYS A 115 -8.93 1.34 2.54
N PHE A 116 -7.68 1.80 2.56
CA PHE A 116 -7.34 3.20 2.69
C PHE A 116 -7.84 4.02 1.50
N ILE A 117 -7.58 3.57 0.26
CA ILE A 117 -8.07 4.25 -0.94
C ILE A 117 -9.61 4.31 -0.95
N LYS A 118 -10.28 3.22 -0.56
CA LYS A 118 -11.74 3.23 -0.42
C LYS A 118 -12.19 4.23 0.64
N HIS A 119 -11.52 4.28 1.80
CA HIS A 119 -11.85 5.23 2.85
C HIS A 119 -11.69 6.67 2.39
N VAL A 120 -10.64 7.00 1.64
CA VAL A 120 -10.44 8.35 1.06
C VAL A 120 -11.63 8.74 0.18
N ARG A 121 -12.11 7.82 -0.69
CA ARG A 121 -13.31 8.08 -1.51
C ARG A 121 -14.54 8.30 -0.65
N ASP A 122 -14.87 7.35 0.23
CA ASP A 122 -16.05 7.45 1.10
C ASP A 122 -16.03 8.76 1.91
N PHE A 123 -14.86 9.14 2.46
CA PHE A 123 -14.67 10.34 3.27
C PHE A 123 -14.89 11.64 2.50
N LEU A 124 -14.39 11.71 1.27
CA LEU A 124 -14.52 12.89 0.42
C LEU A 124 -15.94 13.00 -0.17
N ASP A 125 -16.52 11.89 -0.61
CA ASP A 125 -17.89 11.82 -1.13
C ASP A 125 -18.91 12.26 -0.06
N GLU A 126 -18.76 11.81 1.19
CA GLU A 126 -19.59 12.21 2.33
C GLU A 126 -19.51 13.72 2.63
N ARG A 127 -18.44 14.39 2.20
CA ARG A 127 -18.22 15.85 2.36
C ARG A 127 -18.59 16.63 1.10
N GLY A 128 -19.21 15.98 0.12
CA GLY A 128 -19.70 16.60 -1.11
C GLY A 128 -18.61 16.93 -2.12
N TYR A 129 -17.46 16.25 -2.06
CA TYR A 129 -16.49 16.29 -3.15
C TYR A 129 -16.92 15.38 -4.29
N MET A 130 -16.63 15.77 -5.51
CA MET A 130 -16.85 15.00 -6.72
C MET A 130 -15.54 14.37 -7.19
N GLU A 131 -15.49 13.04 -7.30
CA GLU A 131 -14.36 12.37 -7.97
C GLU A 131 -14.42 12.66 -9.47
N VAL A 132 -13.32 13.09 -10.04
CA VAL A 132 -13.20 13.42 -11.45
C VAL A 132 -11.99 12.70 -12.06
N GLU A 133 -12.00 12.54 -13.39
CA GLU A 133 -10.89 12.05 -14.17
C GLU A 133 -10.44 13.12 -15.15
N THR A 134 -9.16 13.47 -15.12
CA THR A 134 -8.57 14.45 -16.02
C THR A 134 -7.56 13.78 -16.96
N PRO A 135 -7.23 14.39 -18.12
CA PRO A 135 -6.35 13.77 -19.11
C PRO A 135 -4.97 13.41 -18.55
N VAL A 136 -4.53 12.18 -18.86
CA VAL A 136 -3.15 11.72 -18.58
C VAL A 136 -2.17 12.33 -19.58
N LEU A 137 -2.55 12.45 -20.85
CA LEU A 137 -1.74 13.05 -21.91
C LEU A 137 -2.09 14.52 -22.07
N ASN A 138 -1.09 15.38 -21.99
CA ASN A 138 -1.21 16.82 -22.08
C ASN A 138 -0.31 17.38 -23.18
N THR A 139 -0.70 18.48 -23.81
CA THR A 139 0.13 19.20 -24.77
C THR A 139 1.13 20.14 -24.09
N ILE A 140 0.92 20.44 -22.80
CA ILE A 140 1.78 21.28 -21.98
C ILE A 140 1.97 20.58 -20.64
N SER A 141 3.22 20.40 -20.21
CA SER A 141 3.56 19.93 -18.86
C SER A 141 3.39 21.06 -17.85
N GLY A 142 2.83 20.77 -16.68
CA GLY A 142 2.67 21.79 -15.63
C GLY A 142 2.03 21.23 -14.34
N GLY A 143 1.93 22.11 -13.32
CA GLY A 143 1.35 21.78 -12.00
C GLY A 143 2.38 21.25 -10.99
N ALA A 144 3.62 21.01 -11.38
CA ALA A 144 4.72 20.62 -10.49
C ALA A 144 6.07 20.95 -11.13
N THR A 145 7.13 20.96 -10.32
CA THR A 145 8.51 21.02 -10.80
C THR A 145 9.05 19.59 -10.92
N ALA A 146 8.83 18.97 -12.08
CA ALA A 146 9.26 17.61 -12.36
C ALA A 146 9.50 17.41 -13.87
N ARG A 147 10.36 16.48 -14.23
CA ARG A 147 10.61 16.12 -15.62
C ARG A 147 9.50 15.18 -16.13
N PRO A 148 8.77 15.49 -17.22
CA PRO A 148 7.74 14.63 -17.77
C PRO A 148 8.33 13.48 -18.60
N PHE A 149 7.55 12.39 -18.75
CA PHE A 149 7.71 11.47 -19.87
C PHE A 149 7.09 12.10 -21.11
N ILE A 150 7.77 11.99 -22.24
CA ILE A 150 7.33 12.53 -23.53
C ILE A 150 6.93 11.36 -24.42
N THR A 151 5.81 11.47 -25.11
CA THR A 151 5.35 10.55 -26.14
C THR A 151 4.89 11.32 -27.38
N HIS A 152 4.76 10.62 -28.51
CA HIS A 152 4.36 11.23 -29.77
C HIS A 152 2.95 10.77 -30.20
N HIS A 153 2.09 11.74 -30.57
CA HIS A 153 0.77 11.46 -31.10
C HIS A 153 0.85 11.37 -32.64
N ASN A 154 0.91 10.17 -33.18
CA ASN A 154 1.18 9.91 -34.58
C ASN A 154 0.24 10.63 -35.57
N THR A 155 -1.06 10.67 -35.27
CA THR A 155 -2.06 11.27 -36.19
C THR A 155 -1.99 12.79 -36.22
N LEU A 156 -1.68 13.43 -35.10
CA LEU A 156 -1.56 14.88 -34.98
C LEU A 156 -0.15 15.39 -35.24
N ASP A 157 0.82 14.48 -35.30
CA ASP A 157 2.26 14.79 -35.46
C ASP A 157 2.76 15.80 -34.41
N ILE A 158 2.40 15.57 -33.14
CA ILE A 158 2.80 16.42 -32.00
C ILE A 158 3.33 15.60 -30.84
N ASP A 159 4.25 16.18 -30.11
CA ASP A 159 4.68 15.63 -28.82
C ASP A 159 3.64 15.91 -27.74
N MET A 160 3.43 14.90 -26.89
CA MET A 160 2.57 14.98 -25.73
C MET A 160 3.34 14.58 -24.47
N TYR A 161 2.91 15.09 -23.35
CA TYR A 161 3.53 14.87 -22.05
C TYR A 161 2.61 14.08 -21.15
N MET A 162 3.13 13.01 -20.52
CA MET A 162 2.41 12.36 -19.44
C MET A 162 2.35 13.30 -18.23
N ARG A 163 1.20 13.39 -17.60
CA ARG A 163 0.94 14.32 -16.49
C ARG A 163 1.90 14.10 -15.32
N ILE A 164 2.45 15.19 -14.79
CA ILE A 164 3.30 15.23 -13.60
C ILE A 164 2.54 15.66 -12.34
N ALA A 165 1.31 16.17 -12.49
CA ALA A 165 0.35 16.57 -11.46
C ALA A 165 -1.05 16.68 -12.07
N THR A 166 -2.09 16.72 -11.25
CA THR A 166 -3.49 16.96 -11.65
C THR A 166 -3.96 18.37 -11.29
N GLU A 167 -3.10 19.20 -10.72
CA GLU A 167 -3.40 20.54 -10.21
C GLU A 167 -4.16 21.43 -11.20
N LEU A 168 -3.58 21.68 -12.38
CA LEU A 168 -4.13 22.65 -13.32
C LEU A 168 -5.52 22.22 -13.87
N PRO A 169 -5.75 20.97 -14.28
CA PRO A 169 -7.06 20.50 -14.63
C PRO A 169 -8.10 20.66 -13.52
N LEU A 170 -7.76 20.28 -12.28
CA LEU A 170 -8.67 20.38 -11.14
C LEU A 170 -9.02 21.84 -10.81
N LYS A 171 -8.05 22.76 -10.84
CA LYS A 171 -8.31 24.20 -10.68
C LYS A 171 -9.24 24.76 -11.77
N ARG A 172 -9.13 24.28 -13.01
CA ARG A 172 -10.05 24.67 -14.09
C ARG A 172 -11.47 24.21 -13.82
N LEU A 173 -11.66 23.05 -13.19
CA LEU A 173 -12.99 22.57 -12.80
C LEU A 173 -13.58 23.44 -11.68
N ILE A 174 -12.79 23.92 -10.73
CA ILE A 174 -13.22 24.91 -9.73
C ILE A 174 -13.70 26.21 -10.42
N VAL A 175 -12.93 26.72 -11.38
CA VAL A 175 -13.32 27.90 -12.18
C VAL A 175 -14.61 27.62 -12.95
N GLY A 176 -14.83 26.39 -13.39
CA GLY A 176 -16.03 25.94 -14.07
C GLY A 176 -17.26 25.78 -13.17
N GLY A 177 -17.13 26.02 -11.85
CA GLY A 177 -18.22 25.96 -10.87
C GLY A 177 -18.39 24.64 -10.14
N LEU A 178 -17.40 23.74 -10.20
CA LEU A 178 -17.36 22.53 -9.37
C LEU A 178 -16.64 22.86 -8.06
N ASP A 179 -17.37 23.27 -7.03
CA ASP A 179 -16.80 23.85 -5.80
C ASP A 179 -15.91 22.89 -5.00
N ARG A 180 -16.04 21.57 -5.18
CA ARG A 180 -15.25 20.56 -4.49
C ARG A 180 -14.99 19.39 -5.42
N VAL A 181 -13.72 19.20 -5.75
CA VAL A 181 -13.30 18.12 -6.67
C VAL A 181 -12.07 17.39 -6.11
N TYR A 182 -11.94 16.13 -6.44
CA TYR A 182 -10.74 15.36 -6.21
C TYR A 182 -10.48 14.36 -7.34
N GLU A 183 -9.24 13.97 -7.49
CA GLU A 183 -8.83 12.88 -8.38
C GLU A 183 -7.85 11.96 -7.67
N ILE A 184 -8.09 10.65 -7.74
CA ILE A 184 -7.13 9.62 -7.34
C ILE A 184 -6.57 9.03 -8.61
N GLY A 185 -5.33 9.39 -8.95
CA GLY A 185 -4.76 9.03 -10.24
C GLY A 185 -3.28 8.72 -10.23
N ARG A 186 -2.82 8.14 -11.35
CA ARG A 186 -1.40 7.93 -11.60
C ARG A 186 -0.75 9.22 -12.09
N ILE A 187 0.41 9.50 -11.51
CA ILE A 187 1.29 10.59 -11.86
C ILE A 187 2.61 9.99 -12.34
N PHE A 188 3.26 10.68 -13.29
CA PHE A 188 4.44 10.17 -13.97
C PHE A 188 5.56 11.23 -13.92
N ARG A 189 6.71 10.89 -13.34
CA ARG A 189 7.88 11.75 -13.25
C ARG A 189 9.11 11.02 -13.73
N ASN A 190 9.74 11.51 -14.81
CA ASN A 190 10.91 10.91 -15.43
C ASN A 190 12.19 11.36 -14.71
N GLU A 191 12.32 10.91 -13.50
CA GLU A 191 13.41 11.24 -12.57
C GLU A 191 14.08 9.98 -12.05
N GLY A 192 15.09 10.11 -11.20
CA GLY A 192 15.78 8.97 -10.58
C GLY A 192 14.86 8.10 -9.75
N MET A 193 15.19 6.81 -9.64
CA MET A 193 14.48 5.84 -8.80
C MET A 193 15.28 5.54 -7.53
N ASP A 194 14.58 5.49 -6.40
CA ASP A 194 15.07 5.01 -5.14
C ASP A 194 13.93 4.31 -4.36
N PRO A 195 14.16 3.77 -3.16
CA PRO A 195 13.10 3.11 -2.38
C PRO A 195 11.89 3.98 -2.04
N LYS A 196 12.01 5.31 -2.13
CA LYS A 196 10.94 6.29 -1.84
C LYS A 196 10.36 6.94 -3.09
N HIS A 197 11.06 6.86 -4.23
CA HIS A 197 10.68 7.53 -5.48
C HIS A 197 10.53 6.53 -6.61
N ASN A 198 9.32 6.42 -7.14
CA ASN A 198 9.00 5.66 -8.35
C ASN A 198 8.68 6.61 -9.49
N PRO A 199 9.01 6.26 -10.74
CA PRO A 199 8.67 7.09 -11.91
C PRO A 199 7.17 7.19 -12.16
N GLU A 200 6.38 6.25 -11.64
CA GLU A 200 4.93 6.31 -11.60
C GLU A 200 4.41 6.03 -10.19
N PHE A 201 3.47 6.82 -9.71
CA PHE A 201 2.89 6.67 -8.38
C PHE A 201 1.45 7.17 -8.34
N THR A 202 0.70 6.76 -7.34
CA THR A 202 -0.69 7.19 -7.14
C THR A 202 -0.71 8.35 -6.16
N THR A 203 -1.39 9.44 -6.54
CA THR A 203 -1.71 10.57 -5.66
C THR A 203 -3.21 10.71 -5.50
N VAL A 204 -3.63 11.39 -4.46
CA VAL A 204 -4.91 12.09 -4.39
C VAL A 204 -4.61 13.58 -4.36
N GLU A 205 -5.21 14.33 -5.28
CA GLU A 205 -5.25 15.78 -5.24
C GLU A 205 -6.71 16.21 -5.10
N LEU A 206 -6.95 17.21 -4.29
CA LEU A 206 -8.28 17.72 -4.04
C LEU A 206 -8.27 19.25 -3.92
N TYR A 207 -9.36 19.87 -4.37
CA TYR A 207 -9.52 21.32 -4.36
C TYR A 207 -10.93 21.67 -3.87
N GLN A 208 -11.01 22.71 -3.08
CA GLN A 208 -12.26 23.23 -2.55
C GLN A 208 -12.30 24.75 -2.63
N ALA A 209 -13.37 25.29 -3.21
CA ALA A 209 -13.66 26.72 -3.17
C ALA A 209 -14.14 27.14 -1.78
N TYR A 210 -14.02 28.44 -1.47
CA TYR A 210 -14.53 29.08 -0.25
C TYR A 210 -13.97 28.50 1.04
N THR A 211 -12.72 28.05 1.04
CA THR A 211 -11.97 27.59 2.22
C THR A 211 -10.58 28.19 2.22
N ASP A 212 -9.89 28.08 3.35
CA ASP A 212 -8.50 28.48 3.52
C ASP A 212 -7.61 27.29 3.94
N PHE A 213 -6.34 27.56 4.20
CA PHE A 213 -5.40 26.53 4.62
C PHE A 213 -5.76 25.88 5.98
N ASN A 214 -6.48 26.59 6.87
CA ASN A 214 -6.93 26.03 8.15
C ASN A 214 -7.98 24.95 7.91
N GLY A 215 -8.98 25.25 7.06
CA GLY A 215 -9.99 24.26 6.67
C GLY A 215 -9.38 23.05 5.97
N MET A 216 -8.30 23.23 5.20
CA MET A 216 -7.61 22.10 4.56
C MET A 216 -6.76 21.29 5.56
N MET A 217 -6.17 21.94 6.58
CA MET A 217 -5.51 21.20 7.67
C MET A 217 -6.49 20.37 8.47
N ASP A 218 -7.67 20.90 8.80
CA ASP A 218 -8.72 20.18 9.52
C ASP A 218 -9.21 18.97 8.69
N LEU A 219 -9.45 19.17 7.40
CA LEU A 219 -9.84 18.09 6.48
C LEU A 219 -8.80 16.96 6.44
N PHE A 220 -7.51 17.32 6.37
CA PHE A 220 -6.42 16.35 6.29
C PHE A 220 -6.25 15.57 7.61
N GLU A 221 -6.33 16.24 8.74
CA GLU A 221 -6.30 15.63 10.06
C GLU A 221 -7.45 14.65 10.25
N ASP A 222 -8.68 15.06 9.95
CA ASP A 222 -9.88 14.23 10.01
C ASP A 222 -9.75 12.99 9.12
N LEU A 223 -9.25 13.16 7.87
CA LEU A 223 -9.06 12.07 6.92
C LEU A 223 -8.11 11.01 7.47
N LEU A 224 -6.94 11.41 7.96
CA LEU A 224 -5.93 10.44 8.43
C LEU A 224 -6.32 9.81 9.76
N SER A 225 -6.85 10.59 10.70
CA SER A 225 -7.29 10.09 12.02
C SER A 225 -8.44 9.09 11.85
N SER A 226 -9.46 9.44 11.04
CA SER A 226 -10.58 8.52 10.78
C SER A 226 -10.14 7.26 10.00
N ALA A 227 -9.17 7.38 9.09
CA ALA A 227 -8.60 6.23 8.38
C ALA A 227 -7.91 5.26 9.35
N ALA A 228 -7.08 5.78 10.25
CA ALA A 228 -6.39 4.98 11.26
C ALA A 228 -7.40 4.21 12.13
N GLN A 229 -8.39 4.90 12.67
CA GLN A 229 -9.41 4.28 13.49
C GLN A 229 -10.26 3.26 12.74
N LYS A 230 -10.73 3.59 11.53
CA LYS A 230 -11.62 2.73 10.75
C LYS A 230 -10.92 1.48 10.19
N ILE A 231 -9.63 1.59 9.84
CA ILE A 231 -8.88 0.52 9.17
C ILE A 231 -8.07 -0.32 10.15
N LEU A 232 -7.41 0.34 11.12
CA LEU A 232 -6.50 -0.30 12.07
C LEU A 232 -7.14 -0.50 13.46
N GLY A 233 -8.21 0.22 13.80
CA GLY A 233 -8.87 0.18 15.11
C GLY A 233 -8.10 0.94 16.19
N THR A 234 -7.12 1.75 15.82
CA THR A 234 -6.28 2.52 16.74
C THR A 234 -5.75 3.78 16.07
N TYR A 235 -5.47 4.82 16.84
CA TYR A 235 -4.74 6.00 16.41
C TYR A 235 -3.22 5.84 16.50
N GLN A 236 -2.75 4.81 17.22
CA GLN A 236 -1.31 4.55 17.38
C GLN A 236 -0.82 3.68 16.22
N VAL A 237 0.12 4.20 15.45
CA VAL A 237 0.68 3.55 14.26
C VAL A 237 2.20 3.43 14.42
N GLU A 238 2.72 2.22 14.26
CA GLU A 238 4.17 2.03 14.20
C GLU A 238 4.69 2.26 12.78
N TRP A 239 5.70 3.11 12.65
CA TRP A 239 6.41 3.38 11.41
C TRP A 239 7.92 3.34 11.64
N GLN A 240 8.61 2.40 11.01
CA GLN A 240 10.08 2.22 11.11
C GLN A 240 10.61 2.14 12.55
N GLY A 241 9.83 1.55 13.46
CA GLY A 241 10.17 1.42 14.87
C GLY A 241 9.72 2.59 15.76
N GLU A 242 9.23 3.67 15.16
CA GLU A 242 8.69 4.83 15.88
C GLU A 242 7.16 4.74 16.03
N GLN A 243 6.65 5.17 17.17
CA GLN A 243 5.21 5.28 17.42
C GLN A 243 4.71 6.65 16.98
N ILE A 244 3.75 6.64 16.04
CA ILE A 244 3.09 7.85 15.55
C ILE A 244 1.68 7.87 16.12
N ASP A 245 1.35 8.97 16.80
CA ASP A 245 0.00 9.23 17.33
C ASP A 245 -0.83 10.07 16.35
N LEU A 246 -1.88 9.46 15.80
CA LEU A 246 -2.84 10.10 14.89
C LEU A 246 -4.13 10.52 15.59
N THR A 247 -4.14 10.60 16.94
CA THR A 247 -5.28 11.14 17.70
C THR A 247 -5.57 12.57 17.26
N PRO A 248 -6.83 12.94 17.00
CA PRO A 248 -7.19 14.32 16.62
C PRO A 248 -6.71 15.37 17.64
N GLY A 249 -6.45 16.57 17.14
CA GLY A 249 -5.88 17.66 17.93
C GLY A 249 -4.40 17.90 17.62
N TRP A 250 -4.00 17.69 16.37
CA TRP A 250 -2.61 17.87 15.94
C TRP A 250 -2.15 19.31 16.08
N PRO A 251 -0.92 19.54 16.57
CA PRO A 251 -0.40 20.90 16.72
C PRO A 251 -0.32 21.62 15.38
N ARG A 252 -0.70 22.89 15.37
CA ARG A 252 -0.57 23.79 14.22
C ARG A 252 0.66 24.65 14.45
N LEU A 253 1.69 24.41 13.69
CA LEU A 253 2.97 25.12 13.77
C LEU A 253 3.28 25.78 12.45
N THR A 254 3.73 27.02 12.49
CA THR A 254 4.37 27.61 11.31
C THR A 254 5.74 26.98 11.07
N MET A 255 6.28 27.08 9.86
CA MET A 255 7.57 26.50 9.54
C MET A 255 8.69 27.01 10.47
N HIS A 256 8.71 28.32 10.75
CA HIS A 256 9.74 28.90 11.63
C HIS A 256 9.55 28.47 13.10
N GLU A 257 8.32 28.36 13.60
CA GLU A 257 8.05 27.84 14.94
C GLU A 257 8.49 26.37 15.08
N ALA A 258 8.22 25.54 14.06
CA ALA A 258 8.66 24.16 14.03
C ALA A 258 10.21 24.09 14.04
N VAL A 259 10.89 24.86 13.18
CA VAL A 259 12.35 24.93 13.17
C VAL A 259 12.88 25.37 14.54
N LYS A 260 12.34 26.44 15.11
CA LYS A 260 12.74 26.92 16.44
C LYS A 260 12.54 25.87 17.54
N GLN A 261 11.40 25.17 17.52
CA GLN A 261 11.06 24.13 18.50
C GLN A 261 12.05 22.95 18.46
N TYR A 262 12.41 22.50 17.26
CA TYR A 262 13.25 21.30 17.10
C TYR A 262 14.75 21.57 17.10
N THR A 263 15.18 22.77 16.74
CA THR A 263 16.60 23.14 16.66
C THR A 263 17.06 24.09 17.76
N GLY A 264 16.13 24.78 18.43
CA GLY A 264 16.41 25.86 19.37
C GLY A 264 16.78 27.20 18.73
N ILE A 265 16.85 27.27 17.39
CA ILE A 265 17.30 28.46 16.65
C ILE A 265 16.08 29.21 16.10
N ASP A 266 15.98 30.48 16.45
CA ASP A 266 14.98 31.39 15.89
C ASP A 266 15.54 32.15 14.68
N PHE A 267 15.37 31.56 13.50
CA PHE A 267 15.86 32.20 12.26
C PHE A 267 15.17 33.53 11.95
N MET A 268 13.98 33.80 12.52
CA MET A 268 13.30 35.11 12.37
C MET A 268 13.95 36.22 13.19
N ALA A 269 14.75 35.87 14.20
CA ALA A 269 15.51 36.85 15.01
C ALA A 269 16.91 37.13 14.47
N ILE A 270 17.34 36.41 13.46
CA ILE A 270 18.65 36.57 12.82
C ILE A 270 18.57 37.74 11.80
N SER A 271 19.58 38.62 11.78
CA SER A 271 19.55 39.82 10.99
C SER A 271 20.47 39.81 9.75
N SER A 272 21.34 38.79 9.63
CA SER A 272 22.24 38.67 8.46
C SER A 272 22.32 37.23 7.93
N ASP A 273 22.67 37.09 6.65
CA ASP A 273 22.86 35.81 6.01
C ASP A 273 24.06 35.06 6.61
N GLU A 274 25.11 35.75 7.02
CA GLU A 274 26.31 35.17 7.64
C GLU A 274 25.95 34.53 8.98
N GLU A 275 25.15 35.18 9.81
CA GLU A 275 24.66 34.65 11.08
C GLU A 275 23.73 33.44 10.84
N ALA A 276 22.87 33.50 9.84
CA ALA A 276 21.97 32.38 9.49
C ALA A 276 22.76 31.15 9.02
N VAL A 277 23.77 31.35 8.16
CA VAL A 277 24.68 30.30 7.71
C VAL A 277 25.44 29.68 8.88
N ALA A 278 25.97 30.53 9.79
CA ALA A 278 26.69 30.03 10.96
C ALA A 278 25.78 29.22 11.89
N ALA A 279 24.57 29.69 12.13
CA ALA A 279 23.58 28.99 12.95
C ALA A 279 23.18 27.63 12.33
N ALA A 280 22.93 27.58 11.02
CA ALA A 280 22.60 26.34 10.29
C ALA A 280 23.77 25.32 10.36
N LYS A 281 24.99 25.75 10.13
CA LYS A 281 26.20 24.91 10.24
C LYS A 281 26.40 24.37 11.66
N ALA A 282 26.07 25.14 12.68
CA ALA A 282 26.23 24.73 14.09
C ALA A 282 25.33 23.54 14.46
N ILE A 283 24.22 23.32 13.74
CA ILE A 283 23.32 22.16 13.92
C ILE A 283 23.54 21.07 12.87
N GLY A 284 24.66 21.13 12.10
CA GLY A 284 25.05 20.09 11.17
C GLY A 284 24.36 20.14 9.79
N VAL A 285 23.75 21.28 9.43
CA VAL A 285 23.18 21.44 8.09
C VAL A 285 24.31 21.73 7.10
N GLU A 286 24.46 20.85 6.09
CA GLU A 286 25.34 21.07 4.94
C GLU A 286 24.64 22.03 3.99
N LEU A 287 25.29 23.17 3.72
CA LEU A 287 24.78 24.14 2.76
C LEU A 287 25.46 23.92 1.41
N PRO A 288 24.74 24.05 0.28
CA PRO A 288 25.35 23.98 -1.04
C PRO A 288 26.40 25.07 -1.17
N GLU A 289 27.50 24.75 -1.82
CA GLU A 289 28.50 25.78 -2.23
C GLU A 289 27.81 26.77 -3.17
N THR A 290 27.82 28.04 -2.81
CA THR A 290 27.27 29.17 -3.61
C THR A 290 28.16 29.51 -4.80
#